data_93a8632600714bc7d1752f2f203d05c2
#
_entry.id   93a8632600714bc7d1752f2f203d05c2
#
_cell.length_a   1.000
_cell.length_b   1.000
_cell.length_c   1.000
_cell.angle_alpha   90.00
_cell.angle_beta   90.00
_cell.angle_gamma   90.00
#
_symmetry.space_group_name_H-M   'P 1'
#
loop_
_entity.id
_entity.type
_entity.pdbx_description
1 polymer ?
#
loop_
_entity_poly.entity_id
_entity_poly.type
_entity_poly.pdbx_seq_one_letter_code
_entity_poly.pdbx_strand_id
1 'polypeptide(L)'
;MYFQLSGLLIKAIGIFILLAIIGGFLFGIVFLIRLLLKIIKLKQPRIITYYVIMILCILIVAASWILNMGWYRVILTWLTVPFVHPVILAVINGKVLPNLIYSAKLRAYTLTTYITYVLMYAFFPDGGDIGSAYVFFGLINNSTAVHILGVLSTVSLVAYIVFTILQIIESGKVKKKLM
;
A
#
# COMPACT_ATOMS: atom_id res chain seq x y z
N MET A 1 29.50 -33.59 0.18
CA MET A 1 29.58 -32.48 1.13
C MET A 1 28.91 -31.21 0.61
N TYR A 2 29.16 -30.75 -0.61
CA TYR A 2 28.52 -29.55 -1.20
C TYR A 2 26.99 -29.64 -1.33
N PHE A 3 26.44 -30.81 -1.65
CA PHE A 3 24.99 -31.02 -1.84
C PHE A 3 24.18 -30.91 -0.51
N GLN A 4 24.77 -31.31 0.61
CA GLN A 4 24.12 -31.16 1.93
C GLN A 4 24.13 -29.74 2.42
N LEU A 5 25.20 -28.97 2.13
CA LEU A 5 25.32 -27.56 2.54
C LEU A 5 24.29 -26.69 1.80
N SER A 6 24.03 -26.94 0.50
CA SER A 6 23.01 -26.24 -0.28
C SER A 6 21.59 -26.50 0.24
N GLY A 7 21.28 -27.73 0.64
CA GLY A 7 19.98 -28.08 1.22
C GLY A 7 19.73 -27.41 2.59
N LEU A 8 20.76 -27.27 3.41
CA LEU A 8 20.65 -26.59 4.71
C LEU A 8 20.45 -25.07 4.53
N LEU A 9 21.16 -24.47 3.58
CA LEU A 9 21.04 -23.04 3.26
C LEU A 9 19.64 -22.72 2.72
N ILE A 10 19.08 -23.53 1.82
CA ILE A 10 17.72 -23.36 1.28
C ILE A 10 16.68 -23.46 2.40
N LYS A 11 16.81 -24.42 3.34
CA LYS A 11 15.92 -24.52 4.50
C LYS A 11 16.02 -23.32 5.41
N ALA A 12 17.23 -22.83 5.71
CA ALA A 12 17.44 -21.64 6.54
C ALA A 12 16.83 -20.39 5.91
N ILE A 13 17.00 -20.19 4.61
CA ILE A 13 16.37 -19.09 3.87
C ILE A 13 14.85 -19.21 3.92
N GLY A 14 14.27 -20.40 3.71
CA GLY A 14 12.84 -20.63 3.78
C GLY A 14 12.26 -20.31 5.17
N ILE A 15 12.94 -20.71 6.25
CA ILE A 15 12.55 -20.39 7.62
C ILE A 15 12.61 -18.87 7.85
N PHE A 16 13.68 -18.21 7.41
CA PHE A 16 13.83 -16.76 7.56
C PHE A 16 12.70 -15.99 6.83
N ILE A 17 12.36 -16.39 5.61
CA ILE A 17 11.25 -15.82 4.83
C ILE A 17 9.92 -16.04 5.56
N LEU A 18 9.66 -17.24 6.06
CA LEU A 18 8.44 -17.54 6.81
C LEU A 18 8.33 -16.67 8.08
N LEU A 19 9.41 -16.52 8.83
CA LEU A 19 9.44 -15.66 10.02
C LEU A 19 9.24 -14.19 9.66
N ALA A 20 9.80 -13.70 8.55
CA ALA A 20 9.59 -12.34 8.10
C ALA A 20 8.13 -12.08 7.69
N ILE A 21 7.48 -13.04 7.02
CA ILE A 21 6.06 -12.95 6.65
C ILE A 21 5.18 -12.94 7.91
N ILE A 22 5.40 -13.86 8.85
CA ILE A 22 4.64 -13.94 10.10
C ILE A 22 4.86 -12.66 10.93
N GLY A 23 6.11 -12.20 11.07
CA GLY A 23 6.43 -10.96 11.78
C GLY A 23 5.78 -9.74 11.14
N GLY A 24 5.80 -9.63 9.81
CA GLY A 24 5.13 -8.57 9.05
C GLY A 24 3.61 -8.58 9.25
N PHE A 25 3.00 -9.76 9.24
CA PHE A 25 1.57 -9.93 9.48
C PHE A 25 1.17 -9.52 10.91
N LEU A 26 1.89 -10.01 11.92
CA LEU A 26 1.65 -9.64 13.32
C LEU A 26 1.84 -8.15 13.56
N PHE A 27 2.91 -7.57 12.98
CA PHE A 27 3.15 -6.13 13.04
C PHE A 27 1.99 -5.34 12.40
N GLY A 28 1.50 -5.78 11.24
CA GLY A 28 0.35 -5.19 10.56
C GLY A 28 -0.91 -5.20 11.41
N ILE A 29 -1.20 -6.31 12.10
CA ILE A 29 -2.36 -6.42 13.03
C ILE A 29 -2.21 -5.45 14.20
N VAL A 30 -1.06 -5.45 14.88
CA VAL A 30 -0.80 -4.54 16.01
C VAL A 30 -0.90 -3.08 15.57
N PHE A 31 -0.37 -2.76 14.39
CA PHE A 31 -0.45 -1.43 13.81
C PHE A 31 -1.90 -1.03 13.51
N LEU A 32 -2.69 -1.92 12.92
CA LEU A 32 -4.12 -1.69 12.63
C LEU A 32 -4.93 -1.45 13.91
N ILE A 33 -4.69 -2.26 14.95
CA ILE A 33 -5.32 -2.08 16.26
C ILE A 33 -4.98 -0.69 16.84
N ARG A 34 -3.72 -0.29 16.84
CA ARG A 34 -3.30 1.04 17.31
C ARG A 34 -3.95 2.16 16.52
N LEU A 35 -4.09 2.00 15.21
CA LEU A 35 -4.76 2.94 14.33
C LEU A 35 -6.25 3.07 14.68
N LEU A 36 -6.95 1.95 14.86
CA LEU A 36 -8.36 1.90 15.26
C LEU A 36 -8.56 2.57 16.63
N LEU A 37 -7.73 2.26 17.62
CA LEU A 37 -7.79 2.90 18.94
C LEU A 37 -7.57 4.41 18.86
N LYS A 38 -6.69 4.87 17.97
CA LYS A 38 -6.48 6.30 17.70
C LYS A 38 -7.74 6.94 17.10
N ILE A 39 -8.39 6.26 16.14
CA ILE A 39 -9.61 6.75 15.47
C ILE A 39 -10.76 6.88 16.48
N ILE A 40 -10.95 5.89 17.36
CA ILE A 40 -12.01 5.90 18.38
C ILE A 40 -11.88 7.11 19.32
N LYS A 41 -10.67 7.59 19.57
CA LYS A 41 -10.41 8.78 20.41
C LYS A 41 -10.61 10.12 19.69
N LEU A 42 -10.81 10.11 18.37
CA LEU A 42 -11.01 11.33 17.59
C LEU A 42 -12.45 11.84 17.74
N LYS A 43 -12.60 13.13 18.07
CA LYS A 43 -13.90 13.79 18.18
C LYS A 43 -14.38 14.46 16.88
N GLN A 44 -13.54 14.46 15.82
CA GLN A 44 -13.83 15.18 14.58
C GLN A 44 -14.27 14.23 13.46
N PRO A 45 -15.55 14.24 13.05
CA PRO A 45 -16.09 13.27 12.08
C PRO A 45 -15.38 13.32 10.72
N ARG A 46 -14.99 14.49 10.24
CA ARG A 46 -14.25 14.61 8.96
C ARG A 46 -12.92 13.88 8.98
N ILE A 47 -12.14 13.98 10.06
CA ILE A 47 -10.86 13.28 10.18
C ILE A 47 -11.10 11.77 10.25
N ILE A 48 -12.13 11.34 10.98
CA ILE A 48 -12.52 9.93 11.06
C ILE A 48 -12.81 9.38 9.65
N THR A 49 -13.60 10.10 8.83
CA THR A 49 -13.91 9.71 7.46
C THR A 49 -12.64 9.44 6.63
N TYR A 50 -11.65 10.31 6.69
CA TYR A 50 -10.40 10.11 5.95
C TYR A 50 -9.58 8.91 6.45
N TYR A 51 -9.59 8.62 7.76
CA TYR A 51 -8.99 7.40 8.29
C TYR A 51 -9.72 6.15 7.80
N VAL A 52 -11.05 6.17 7.79
CA VAL A 52 -11.86 5.05 7.26
C VAL A 52 -11.56 4.82 5.78
N ILE A 53 -11.54 5.88 4.96
CA ILE A 53 -11.17 5.79 3.55
C ILE A 53 -9.76 5.18 3.38
N MET A 54 -8.79 5.64 4.17
CA MET A 54 -7.43 5.10 4.13
C MET A 54 -7.41 3.59 4.44
N ILE A 55 -8.12 3.15 5.47
CA ILE A 55 -8.23 1.73 5.82
C ILE A 55 -8.87 0.94 4.69
N LEU A 56 -9.97 1.44 4.10
CA LEU A 56 -10.62 0.80 2.95
C LEU A 56 -9.66 0.67 1.77
N CYS A 57 -8.87 1.71 1.47
CA CYS A 57 -7.85 1.64 0.43
C CYS A 57 -6.79 0.56 0.71
N ILE A 58 -6.32 0.45 1.96
CA ILE A 58 -5.37 -0.59 2.36
C ILE A 58 -6.00 -1.99 2.20
N LEU A 59 -7.26 -2.18 2.58
CA LEU A 59 -7.96 -3.45 2.43
C LEU A 59 -8.18 -3.82 0.95
N ILE A 60 -8.54 -2.86 0.10
CA ILE A 60 -8.66 -3.06 -1.35
C ILE A 60 -7.32 -3.49 -1.95
N VAL A 61 -6.22 -2.83 -1.56
CA VAL A 61 -4.88 -3.19 -2.02
C VAL A 61 -4.48 -4.58 -1.52
N ALA A 62 -4.76 -4.92 -0.27
CA ALA A 62 -4.51 -6.26 0.27
C ALA A 62 -5.30 -7.34 -0.47
N ALA A 63 -6.58 -7.09 -0.75
CA ALA A 63 -7.41 -7.98 -1.56
C ALA A 63 -6.87 -8.12 -3.00
N SER A 64 -6.49 -7.00 -3.64
CA SER A 64 -5.85 -7.04 -4.96
C SER A 64 -4.54 -7.81 -4.93
N TRP A 65 -3.76 -7.71 -3.85
CA TRP A 65 -2.51 -8.44 -3.70
C TRP A 65 -2.73 -9.94 -3.66
N ILE A 66 -3.69 -10.40 -2.86
CA ILE A 66 -4.01 -11.82 -2.69
C ILE A 66 -4.62 -12.41 -3.96
N LEU A 67 -5.61 -11.73 -4.54
CA LEU A 67 -6.38 -12.23 -5.69
C LEU A 67 -5.63 -12.13 -7.03
N ASN A 68 -4.58 -11.34 -7.10
CA ASN A 68 -3.75 -11.14 -8.30
C ASN A 68 -2.30 -11.61 -8.06
N MET A 69 -2.12 -12.69 -7.29
CA MET A 69 -0.80 -13.18 -6.90
C MET A 69 -0.10 -13.86 -8.08
N GLY A 70 0.95 -13.23 -8.59
CA GLY A 70 1.86 -13.79 -9.58
C GLY A 70 3.31 -13.60 -9.14
N TRP A 71 4.27 -13.85 -10.05
CA TRP A 71 5.69 -13.85 -9.72
C TRP A 71 6.21 -12.52 -9.20
N TYR A 72 5.82 -11.39 -9.80
CA TYR A 72 6.26 -10.08 -9.33
C TYR A 72 5.78 -9.79 -7.93
N ARG A 73 4.53 -10.12 -7.60
CA ARG A 73 3.98 -9.91 -6.26
C ARG A 73 4.60 -10.84 -5.22
N VAL A 74 4.94 -12.06 -5.61
CA VAL A 74 5.71 -12.98 -4.75
C VAL A 74 7.07 -12.37 -4.41
N ILE A 75 7.82 -11.89 -5.40
CA ILE A 75 9.12 -11.23 -5.19
C ILE A 75 8.97 -9.98 -4.30
N LEU A 76 8.00 -9.12 -4.59
CA LEU A 76 7.74 -7.93 -3.79
C LEU A 76 7.28 -8.26 -2.37
N THR A 77 6.61 -9.41 -2.16
CA THR A 77 6.26 -9.91 -0.82
C THR A 77 7.51 -10.30 -0.05
N TRP A 78 8.47 -10.95 -0.69
CA TRP A 78 9.77 -11.26 -0.09
C TRP A 78 10.53 -9.99 0.29
N LEU A 79 10.41 -8.92 -0.48
CA LEU A 79 10.95 -7.60 -0.18
C LEU A 79 10.11 -6.82 0.84
N THR A 80 9.09 -7.44 1.43
CA THR A 80 8.20 -6.86 2.46
C THR A 80 7.37 -5.64 2.01
N VAL A 81 7.34 -5.34 0.71
CA VAL A 81 6.66 -4.17 0.15
C VAL A 81 5.18 -4.07 0.57
N PRO A 82 4.36 -5.15 0.51
CA PRO A 82 2.95 -5.08 0.88
C PRO A 82 2.70 -4.81 2.37
N PHE A 83 3.70 -4.96 3.21
CA PHE A 83 3.61 -4.68 4.65
C PHE A 83 4.12 -3.27 4.98
N VAL A 84 5.23 -2.87 4.39
CA VAL A 84 5.90 -1.59 4.68
C VAL A 84 5.13 -0.42 4.08
N HIS A 85 4.62 -0.55 2.85
CA HIS A 85 3.96 0.55 2.16
C HIS A 85 2.66 1.04 2.83
N PRO A 86 1.73 0.18 3.28
CA PRO A 86 0.58 0.60 4.09
C PRO A 86 0.98 1.32 5.38
N VAL A 87 2.06 0.87 6.03
CA VAL A 87 2.58 1.51 7.25
C VAL A 87 3.09 2.92 6.94
N ILE A 88 3.87 3.09 5.87
CA ILE A 88 4.34 4.40 5.42
C ILE A 88 3.14 5.33 5.15
N LEU A 89 2.14 4.85 4.39
CA LEU A 89 0.92 5.60 4.11
C LEU A 89 0.24 6.06 5.40
N ALA A 90 0.06 5.16 6.37
CA ALA A 90 -0.61 5.48 7.62
C ALA A 90 0.22 6.38 8.55
N VAL A 91 1.54 6.25 8.58
CA VAL A 91 2.44 7.14 9.32
C VAL A 91 2.37 8.57 8.78
N ILE A 92 2.44 8.74 7.45
CA ILE A 92 2.31 10.04 6.80
C ILE A 92 0.94 10.65 7.12
N ASN A 93 -0.13 9.88 6.92
CA ASN A 93 -1.49 10.35 7.18
C ASN A 93 -1.72 10.64 8.67
N GLY A 94 -1.10 9.90 9.57
CA GLY A 94 -1.14 10.20 11.01
C GLY A 94 -0.67 11.61 11.37
N LYS A 95 0.23 12.20 10.56
CA LYS A 95 0.74 13.57 10.72
C LYS A 95 -0.05 14.61 9.93
N VAL A 96 -0.66 14.20 8.81
CA VAL A 96 -1.34 15.09 7.86
C VAL A 96 -2.81 15.29 8.23
N LEU A 97 -3.53 14.22 8.57
CA LEU A 97 -4.98 14.24 8.76
C LEU A 97 -5.48 15.25 9.81
N PRO A 98 -4.79 15.52 10.93
CA PRO A 98 -5.20 16.58 11.86
C PRO A 98 -5.31 17.97 11.21
N ASN A 99 -4.57 18.21 10.14
CA ASN A 99 -4.52 19.51 9.46
C ASN A 99 -5.54 19.64 8.31
N LEU A 100 -6.27 18.57 7.97
CA LEU A 100 -7.22 18.54 6.83
C LEU A 100 -8.34 19.57 6.92
N ILE A 101 -8.79 19.86 8.13
CA ILE A 101 -9.90 20.80 8.35
C ILE A 101 -9.57 22.22 7.90
N TYR A 102 -8.29 22.58 7.89
CA TYR A 102 -7.80 23.93 7.63
C TYR A 102 -7.43 24.18 6.16
N SER A 103 -7.38 23.15 5.28
CA SER A 103 -6.98 23.32 3.89
C SER A 103 -7.78 22.42 2.93
N ALA A 104 -8.48 23.07 1.97
CA ALA A 104 -9.16 22.37 0.88
C ALA A 104 -8.16 21.66 -0.04
N LYS A 105 -7.00 22.29 -0.30
CA LYS A 105 -5.92 21.70 -1.10
C LYS A 105 -5.40 20.43 -0.45
N LEU A 106 -5.20 20.43 0.89
CA LEU A 106 -4.75 19.27 1.62
C LEU A 106 -5.73 18.10 1.50
N ARG A 107 -7.04 18.38 1.55
CA ARG A 107 -8.08 17.37 1.33
C ARG A 107 -8.00 16.76 -0.07
N ALA A 108 -7.85 17.60 -1.10
CA ALA A 108 -7.73 17.14 -2.48
C ALA A 108 -6.48 16.27 -2.66
N TYR A 109 -5.32 16.71 -2.19
CA TYR A 109 -4.08 15.94 -2.29
C TYR A 109 -4.18 14.59 -1.55
N THR A 110 -4.80 14.56 -0.36
CA THR A 110 -5.01 13.33 0.39
C THR A 110 -5.89 12.34 -0.35
N LEU A 111 -7.03 12.80 -0.91
CA LEU A 111 -7.91 11.93 -1.71
C LEU A 111 -7.21 11.41 -2.98
N THR A 112 -6.48 12.28 -3.68
CA THR A 112 -5.72 11.87 -4.87
C THR A 112 -4.64 10.84 -4.50
N THR A 113 -3.95 11.01 -3.37
CA THR A 113 -2.99 10.02 -2.85
C THR A 113 -3.66 8.66 -2.62
N TYR A 114 -4.87 8.63 -2.05
CA TYR A 114 -5.60 7.37 -1.83
C TYR A 114 -6.04 6.70 -3.13
N ILE A 115 -6.59 7.48 -4.05
CA ILE A 115 -7.00 6.97 -5.38
C ILE A 115 -5.81 6.39 -6.11
N THR A 116 -4.71 7.13 -6.22
CA THR A 116 -3.50 6.69 -6.92
C THR A 116 -2.83 5.49 -6.24
N TYR A 117 -2.88 5.42 -4.90
CA TYR A 117 -2.43 4.25 -4.14
C TYR A 117 -3.21 2.98 -4.51
N VAL A 118 -4.53 3.06 -4.65
CA VAL A 118 -5.36 1.91 -5.05
C VAL A 118 -5.10 1.54 -6.51
N LEU A 119 -5.11 2.52 -7.43
CA LEU A 119 -4.94 2.28 -8.87
C LEU A 119 -3.58 1.65 -9.19
N MET A 120 -2.52 2.11 -8.53
CA MET A 120 -1.17 1.57 -8.67
C MET A 120 -1.11 0.06 -8.41
N TYR A 121 -1.81 -0.44 -7.39
CA TYR A 121 -1.82 -1.85 -7.04
C TYR A 121 -2.90 -2.66 -7.75
N ALA A 122 -4.09 -2.11 -7.93
CA ALA A 122 -5.19 -2.80 -8.58
C ALA A 122 -4.89 -3.10 -10.06
N PHE A 123 -4.17 -2.20 -10.72
CA PHE A 123 -3.82 -2.33 -12.14
C PHE A 123 -2.37 -2.76 -12.39
N PHE A 124 -1.62 -3.11 -11.33
CA PHE A 124 -0.29 -3.67 -11.48
C PHE A 124 -0.38 -5.04 -12.15
N PRO A 125 0.20 -5.21 -13.37
CA PRO A 125 0.15 -6.48 -14.09
C PRO A 125 0.98 -7.54 -13.36
N ASP A 126 0.43 -8.73 -13.26
CA ASP A 126 1.15 -9.88 -12.74
C ASP A 126 0.73 -11.15 -13.50
N GLY A 127 1.50 -12.21 -13.38
CA GLY A 127 1.25 -13.47 -14.08
C GLY A 127 2.11 -14.60 -13.56
N GLY A 128 1.77 -15.84 -13.97
CA GLY A 128 2.56 -17.02 -13.74
C GLY A 128 3.62 -17.25 -14.84
N ASP A 129 4.39 -18.33 -14.70
CA ASP A 129 5.40 -18.75 -15.70
C ASP A 129 4.78 -19.16 -17.04
N ILE A 130 3.52 -19.62 -17.03
CA ILE A 130 2.79 -20.11 -18.19
C ILE A 130 1.44 -19.40 -18.23
N GLY A 131 1.20 -18.65 -19.29
CA GLY A 131 -0.07 -17.97 -19.53
C GLY A 131 0.05 -16.46 -19.73
N SER A 132 -1.10 -15.82 -19.90
CA SER A 132 -1.20 -14.37 -20.05
C SER A 132 -1.11 -13.67 -18.69
N ALA A 133 -0.48 -12.49 -18.66
CA ALA A 133 -0.55 -11.62 -17.51
C ALA A 133 -2.01 -11.16 -17.26
N TYR A 134 -2.33 -10.87 -16.02
CA TYR A 134 -3.64 -10.42 -15.59
C TYR A 134 -3.53 -9.22 -14.64
N VAL A 135 -4.62 -8.48 -14.53
CA VAL A 135 -4.76 -7.30 -13.67
C VAL A 135 -6.12 -7.28 -12.99
N PHE A 136 -6.33 -6.31 -12.12
CA PHE A 136 -7.62 -6.04 -11.48
C PHE A 136 -8.24 -7.29 -10.84
N PHE A 137 -7.64 -7.72 -9.76
CA PHE A 137 -8.09 -8.90 -8.98
C PHE A 137 -8.09 -10.22 -9.78
N GLY A 138 -7.23 -10.32 -10.80
CA GLY A 138 -7.17 -11.51 -11.68
C GLY A 138 -8.30 -11.60 -12.71
N LEU A 139 -9.17 -10.59 -12.80
CA LEU A 139 -10.38 -10.63 -13.65
C LEU A 139 -10.11 -10.26 -15.11
N ILE A 140 -9.05 -9.50 -15.40
CA ILE A 140 -8.74 -9.00 -16.74
C ILE A 140 -7.44 -9.64 -17.22
N ASN A 141 -7.50 -10.43 -18.29
CA ASN A 141 -6.37 -11.13 -18.91
C ASN A 141 -6.20 -10.83 -20.41
N ASN A 142 -7.01 -9.93 -20.96
CA ASN A 142 -6.84 -9.47 -22.34
C ASN A 142 -5.53 -8.69 -22.45
N SER A 143 -4.63 -9.07 -23.37
CA SER A 143 -3.30 -8.49 -23.51
C SER A 143 -3.29 -6.97 -23.69
N THR A 144 -4.19 -6.44 -24.53
CA THR A 144 -4.31 -5.00 -24.77
C THR A 144 -4.77 -4.27 -23.50
N ALA A 145 -5.80 -4.79 -22.82
CA ALA A 145 -6.30 -4.22 -21.56
C ALA A 145 -5.25 -4.27 -20.47
N VAL A 146 -4.52 -5.40 -20.32
CA VAL A 146 -3.43 -5.55 -19.35
C VAL A 146 -2.33 -4.52 -19.61
N HIS A 147 -1.95 -4.30 -20.87
CA HIS A 147 -0.94 -3.30 -21.22
C HIS A 147 -1.40 -1.87 -20.85
N ILE A 148 -2.61 -1.48 -21.24
CA ILE A 148 -3.18 -0.15 -20.94
C ILE A 148 -3.25 0.07 -19.41
N LEU A 149 -3.78 -0.91 -18.68
CA LEU A 149 -3.92 -0.81 -17.23
C LEU A 149 -2.55 -0.84 -16.54
N GLY A 150 -1.57 -1.56 -17.07
CA GLY A 150 -0.19 -1.52 -16.59
C GLY A 150 0.46 -0.13 -16.73
N VAL A 151 0.22 0.55 -17.86
CA VAL A 151 0.64 1.95 -18.02
C VAL A 151 -0.07 2.84 -16.98
N LEU A 152 -1.37 2.66 -16.78
CA LEU A 152 -2.13 3.41 -15.77
C LEU A 152 -1.60 3.16 -14.35
N SER A 153 -1.21 1.91 -14.03
CA SER A 153 -0.55 1.57 -12.77
C SER A 153 0.75 2.36 -12.57
N THR A 154 1.60 2.41 -13.62
CA THR A 154 2.88 3.15 -13.57
C THR A 154 2.66 4.65 -13.41
N VAL A 155 1.72 5.23 -14.16
CA VAL A 155 1.34 6.65 -14.02
C VAL A 155 0.80 6.92 -12.61
N SER A 156 0.00 6.01 -12.07
CA SER A 156 -0.55 6.11 -10.71
C SER A 156 0.54 6.05 -9.64
N LEU A 157 1.60 5.26 -9.83
CA LEU A 157 2.76 5.24 -8.94
C LEU A 157 3.46 6.59 -8.89
N VAL A 158 3.73 7.19 -10.06
CA VAL A 158 4.34 8.52 -10.13
C VAL A 158 3.45 9.58 -9.48
N ALA A 159 2.16 9.56 -9.80
CA ALA A 159 1.17 10.46 -9.21
C ALA A 159 1.08 10.29 -7.68
N TYR A 160 1.08 9.05 -7.18
CA TYR A 160 1.09 8.75 -5.74
C TYR A 160 2.28 9.42 -5.04
N ILE A 161 3.49 9.31 -5.59
CA ILE A 161 4.69 9.93 -5.03
C ILE A 161 4.54 11.45 -5.01
N VAL A 162 4.14 12.05 -6.14
CA VAL A 162 3.97 13.51 -6.27
C VAL A 162 2.93 14.04 -5.27
N PHE A 163 1.74 13.42 -5.23
CA PHE A 163 0.67 13.89 -4.33
C PHE A 163 0.98 13.63 -2.86
N THR A 164 1.73 12.58 -2.53
CA THR A 164 2.24 12.36 -1.17
C THR A 164 3.18 13.49 -0.74
N ILE A 165 4.09 13.91 -1.60
CA ILE A 165 5.01 15.03 -1.34
C ILE A 165 4.21 16.34 -1.17
N LEU A 166 3.28 16.62 -2.08
CA LEU A 166 2.43 17.82 -2.01
C LEU A 166 1.59 17.86 -0.73
N GLN A 167 1.06 16.71 -0.31
CA GLN A 167 0.32 16.53 0.93
C GLN A 167 1.17 16.88 2.16
N ILE A 168 2.42 16.41 2.21
CA ILE A 168 3.36 16.70 3.31
C ILE A 168 3.70 18.20 3.35
N ILE A 169 4.02 18.79 2.19
CA ILE A 169 4.36 20.22 2.07
C ILE A 169 3.19 21.08 2.52
N GLU A 170 1.97 20.82 2.01
CA GLU A 170 0.78 21.61 2.36
C GLU A 170 0.43 21.47 3.84
N SER A 171 0.56 20.27 4.41
CA SER A 171 0.37 20.04 5.84
C SER A 171 1.34 20.88 6.68
N GLY A 172 2.61 20.97 6.26
CA GLY A 172 3.63 21.80 6.89
C GLY A 172 3.28 23.29 6.85
N LYS A 173 2.76 23.79 5.71
CA LYS A 173 2.29 25.18 5.58
C LYS A 173 1.12 25.49 6.51
N VAL A 174 0.14 24.58 6.59
CA VAL A 174 -1.01 24.71 7.50
C VAL A 174 -0.53 24.79 8.95
N LYS A 175 0.36 23.87 9.35
CA LYS A 175 0.90 23.84 10.71
C LYS A 175 1.59 25.16 11.09
N LYS A 176 2.41 25.73 10.16
CA LYS A 176 3.09 27.03 10.40
C LYS A 176 2.13 28.21 10.55
N LYS A 177 0.94 28.15 9.94
CA LYS A 177 -0.07 29.21 10.07
C LYS A 177 -0.86 29.14 11.38
N LEU A 178 -0.85 27.99 12.04
CA LEU A 178 -1.58 27.75 13.29
C LEU A 178 -0.72 27.94 14.54
N MET A 179 0.59 28.05 14.37
CA MET A 179 1.57 28.39 15.42
C MET A 179 1.79 29.90 15.50
#